data_5b34c6199fb2e89bbe1decb0b7de2b4a
#
_entry.id   5b34c6199fb2e89bbe1decb0b7de2b4a
#
_cell.length_a   1.000
_cell.length_b   1.000
_cell.length_c   1.000
_cell.angle_alpha   90.00
_cell.angle_beta   90.00
_cell.angle_gamma   90.00
#
_symmetry.space_group_name_H-M   'P 1'
#
loop_
_entity.id
_entity.type
_entity.pdbx_description
1 polymer ?
#
loop_
_entity_poly.entity_id
_entity_poly.type
_entity_poly.pdbx_seq_one_letter_code
_entity_poly.pdbx_strand_id
1 'polypeptide(L)'
;MKKFGLVIFPVLLITIAAAQNINVLKGSAQVKGEKLDGFEVTLEGTTAEVTASLNSYLKTLGKTRLKDDVITILEPAIDGTRYTIPVLATTKGNDKNSTAWIGVKTSDWPEEDVKKVMKELEKTMYGFGVKFKQDKIQVQVDESVRASLAVEKQQQKLVNQNKELNVKLEDNKREKIQLEESLENNRLEYEDLLKKIEQNKHNQDSISLAGEQIRKVTEMHKEKLKKVN
;
A
#
# COMPACT_ATOMS: atom_id res chain seq x y z
N MET A 1 -21.94 16.25 8.65
CA MET A 1 -21.98 14.96 7.92
C MET A 1 -20.76 14.87 7.03
N LYS A 2 -19.71 14.19 7.49
CA LYS A 2 -18.48 13.96 6.69
C LYS A 2 -18.74 12.75 5.80
N LYS A 3 -18.69 12.95 4.50
CA LYS A 3 -18.86 11.90 3.49
C LYS A 3 -17.69 10.92 3.62
N PHE A 4 -17.96 9.70 4.08
CA PHE A 4 -17.04 8.58 3.98
C PHE A 4 -16.90 8.23 2.50
N GLY A 5 -15.80 8.61 1.90
CA GLY A 5 -15.44 8.16 0.56
C GLY A 5 -15.14 6.67 0.62
N LEU A 6 -16.00 5.87 0.04
CA LEU A 6 -15.77 4.46 -0.24
C LEU A 6 -14.61 4.39 -1.26
N VAL A 7 -13.42 4.11 -0.80
CA VAL A 7 -12.27 3.82 -1.67
C VAL A 7 -12.51 2.43 -2.25
N ILE A 8 -13.10 2.39 -3.44
CA ILE A 8 -13.20 1.17 -4.24
C ILE A 8 -11.77 0.85 -4.70
N PHE A 9 -11.14 -0.13 -4.06
CA PHE A 9 -9.90 -0.74 -4.54
C PHE A 9 -10.22 -1.42 -5.87
N PRO A 10 -9.55 -1.08 -6.97
CA PRO A 10 -9.69 -1.84 -8.20
C PRO A 10 -9.18 -3.25 -7.92
N VAL A 11 -10.08 -4.22 -7.96
CA VAL A 11 -9.72 -5.63 -7.99
C VAL A 11 -8.91 -5.80 -9.27
N LEU A 12 -7.59 -5.94 -9.12
CA LEU A 12 -6.68 -6.22 -10.21
C LEU A 12 -7.07 -7.61 -10.74
N LEU A 13 -7.80 -7.64 -11.84
CA LEU A 13 -8.06 -8.85 -12.61
C LEU A 13 -6.70 -9.38 -13.09
N ILE A 14 -6.14 -10.32 -12.35
CA ILE A 14 -4.99 -11.10 -12.78
C ILE A 14 -5.47 -11.95 -13.94
N THR A 15 -5.24 -11.47 -15.16
CA THR A 15 -5.34 -12.33 -16.34
C THR A 15 -4.26 -13.40 -16.16
N ILE A 16 -4.71 -14.64 -15.92
CA ILE A 16 -3.85 -15.82 -15.94
C ILE A 16 -3.28 -15.87 -17.37
N ALA A 17 -2.06 -15.34 -17.53
CA ALA A 17 -1.33 -15.52 -18.77
C ALA A 17 -1.11 -17.01 -18.95
N ALA A 18 -1.77 -17.59 -19.96
CA ALA A 18 -1.51 -18.97 -20.37
C ALA A 18 0.01 -19.13 -20.46
N ALA A 19 0.52 -20.23 -19.92
CA ALA A 19 1.94 -20.56 -19.96
C ALA A 19 2.39 -20.56 -21.45
N GLN A 20 2.87 -19.38 -21.92
CA GLN A 20 3.37 -19.28 -23.27
C GLN A 20 4.64 -20.10 -23.34
N ASN A 21 4.60 -21.17 -24.09
CA ASN A 21 5.77 -22.00 -24.36
C ASN A 21 6.88 -21.10 -24.95
N ILE A 22 8.11 -21.28 -24.46
CA ILE A 22 9.28 -20.67 -25.06
C ILE A 22 9.51 -21.35 -26.42
N ASN A 23 9.34 -20.62 -27.47
CA ASN A 23 9.60 -21.12 -28.82
C ASN A 23 10.91 -20.56 -29.34
N VAL A 24 11.93 -21.41 -29.47
CA VAL A 24 13.22 -21.06 -30.03
C VAL A 24 13.21 -21.48 -31.50
N LEU A 25 13.48 -20.52 -32.35
CA LEU A 25 13.52 -20.74 -33.80
C LEU A 25 14.97 -20.66 -34.29
N LYS A 26 15.33 -21.56 -35.19
CA LYS A 26 16.58 -21.43 -35.95
C LYS A 26 16.46 -20.28 -36.93
N GLY A 27 17.41 -19.36 -36.90
CA GLY A 27 17.41 -18.18 -37.74
C GLY A 27 18.82 -17.70 -38.05
N SER A 28 18.96 -16.89 -39.09
CA SER A 28 20.22 -16.22 -39.38
C SER A 28 20.05 -14.71 -39.24
N ALA A 29 21.06 -14.05 -38.67
CA ALA A 29 21.11 -12.59 -38.55
C ALA A 29 22.29 -12.00 -39.30
N GLN A 30 22.11 -10.79 -39.79
CA GLN A 30 23.21 -10.01 -40.34
C GLN A 30 23.84 -9.16 -39.21
N VAL A 31 25.05 -9.49 -38.84
CA VAL A 31 25.78 -8.82 -37.75
C VAL A 31 27.09 -8.33 -38.28
N LYS A 32 27.35 -7.03 -38.18
CA LYS A 32 28.56 -6.38 -38.74
C LYS A 32 28.84 -6.67 -40.22
N GLY A 33 27.76 -6.80 -40.99
CA GLY A 33 27.85 -7.06 -42.44
C GLY A 33 28.00 -8.52 -42.84
N GLU A 34 28.14 -9.42 -41.90
CA GLU A 34 28.26 -10.86 -42.13
C GLU A 34 26.93 -11.59 -41.79
N LYS A 35 26.59 -12.59 -42.57
CA LYS A 35 25.44 -13.48 -42.25
C LYS A 35 25.93 -14.60 -41.32
N LEU A 36 25.30 -14.69 -40.15
CA LEU A 36 25.60 -15.65 -39.10
C LEU A 36 24.39 -16.56 -38.88
N ASP A 37 24.67 -17.82 -38.54
CA ASP A 37 23.66 -18.80 -38.18
C ASP A 37 23.47 -18.88 -36.66
N GLY A 38 22.23 -19.05 -36.24
CA GLY A 38 21.93 -19.06 -34.82
C GLY A 38 20.48 -19.37 -34.49
N PHE A 39 20.08 -18.92 -33.32
CA PHE A 39 18.75 -19.15 -32.76
C PHE A 39 18.18 -17.85 -32.20
N GLU A 40 16.85 -17.75 -32.27
CA GLU A 40 16.12 -16.59 -31.76
C GLU A 40 14.93 -17.00 -30.90
N VAL A 41 14.59 -16.11 -29.98
CA VAL A 41 13.38 -16.21 -29.15
C VAL A 41 12.72 -14.84 -29.08
N THR A 42 11.41 -14.81 -29.27
CA THR A 42 10.61 -13.61 -29.10
C THR A 42 10.01 -13.56 -27.69
N LEU A 43 10.17 -12.42 -27.03
CA LEU A 43 9.80 -12.19 -25.64
C LEU A 43 8.97 -10.91 -25.51
N GLU A 44 8.04 -10.91 -24.58
CA GLU A 44 7.26 -9.72 -24.22
C GLU A 44 8.09 -8.79 -23.34
N GLY A 45 8.55 -7.70 -23.90
CA GLY A 45 9.38 -6.69 -23.23
C GLY A 45 9.98 -5.71 -24.19
N THR A 46 10.43 -4.57 -23.68
CA THR A 46 11.12 -3.56 -24.48
C THR A 46 12.49 -4.09 -24.96
N THR A 47 12.97 -3.56 -26.07
CA THR A 47 14.30 -3.95 -26.58
C THR A 47 15.41 -3.70 -25.54
N ALA A 48 15.34 -2.60 -24.80
CA ALA A 48 16.30 -2.29 -23.75
C ALA A 48 16.30 -3.31 -22.60
N GLU A 49 15.11 -3.71 -22.15
CA GLU A 49 14.91 -4.71 -21.08
C GLU A 49 15.47 -6.07 -21.52
N VAL A 50 15.10 -6.53 -22.71
CA VAL A 50 15.58 -7.82 -23.24
C VAL A 50 17.07 -7.80 -23.49
N THR A 51 17.65 -6.70 -23.99
CA THR A 51 19.10 -6.55 -24.19
C THR A 51 19.86 -6.63 -22.87
N ALA A 52 19.40 -5.90 -21.84
CA ALA A 52 20.04 -5.90 -20.54
C ALA A 52 20.00 -7.30 -19.88
N SER A 53 18.84 -7.96 -19.94
CA SER A 53 18.66 -9.30 -19.42
C SER A 53 19.49 -10.33 -20.17
N LEU A 54 19.50 -10.28 -21.53
CA LEU A 54 20.31 -11.16 -22.36
C LEU A 54 21.79 -10.99 -22.04
N ASN A 55 22.31 -9.76 -21.99
CA ASN A 55 23.71 -9.51 -21.67
C ASN A 55 24.08 -10.04 -20.28
N SER A 56 23.18 -9.91 -19.30
CA SER A 56 23.39 -10.47 -17.96
C SER A 56 23.44 -12.00 -17.98
N TYR A 57 22.51 -12.62 -18.69
CA TYR A 57 22.41 -14.08 -18.81
C TYR A 57 23.66 -14.66 -19.51
N LEU A 58 24.09 -14.04 -20.62
CA LEU A 58 25.23 -14.53 -21.41
C LEU A 58 26.60 -14.42 -20.71
N LYS A 59 26.70 -13.67 -19.61
CA LYS A 59 27.88 -13.69 -18.73
C LYS A 59 28.15 -15.07 -18.11
N THR A 60 27.15 -15.93 -18.07
CA THR A 60 27.32 -17.33 -17.62
C THR A 60 28.12 -18.16 -18.62
N LEU A 61 28.14 -17.78 -19.90
CA LEU A 61 28.89 -18.46 -20.95
C LEU A 61 30.34 -17.95 -21.08
N GLY A 62 30.58 -16.71 -20.68
CA GLY A 62 31.88 -16.10 -20.83
C GLY A 62 31.88 -14.59 -20.60
N LYS A 63 33.00 -13.94 -20.87
CA LYS A 63 33.13 -12.49 -20.75
C LYS A 63 32.38 -11.81 -21.89
N THR A 64 31.37 -11.01 -21.55
CA THR A 64 30.56 -10.28 -22.54
C THR A 64 31.04 -8.85 -22.73
N ARG A 65 30.92 -8.36 -23.98
CA ARG A 65 31.15 -6.97 -24.36
C ARG A 65 29.96 -6.48 -25.23
N LEU A 66 29.27 -5.47 -24.74
CA LEU A 66 28.20 -4.82 -25.51
C LEU A 66 28.77 -3.61 -26.27
N LYS A 67 28.61 -3.57 -27.57
CA LYS A 67 29.00 -2.44 -28.45
C LYS A 67 28.06 -2.43 -29.67
N ASP A 68 27.52 -1.25 -29.99
CA ASP A 68 26.67 -1.03 -31.17
C ASP A 68 25.52 -2.07 -31.26
N ASP A 69 24.82 -2.29 -30.13
CA ASP A 69 23.71 -3.25 -29.97
C ASP A 69 24.07 -4.73 -30.21
N VAL A 70 25.37 -5.01 -30.30
CA VAL A 70 25.88 -6.37 -30.42
C VAL A 70 26.56 -6.78 -29.13
N ILE A 71 26.12 -7.87 -28.55
CA ILE A 71 26.77 -8.54 -27.41
C ILE A 71 27.75 -9.55 -28.00
N THR A 72 29.04 -9.37 -27.73
CA THR A 72 30.10 -10.31 -28.10
C THR A 72 30.50 -11.09 -26.86
N ILE A 73 30.40 -12.42 -26.91
CA ILE A 73 30.88 -13.31 -25.86
C ILE A 73 32.29 -13.76 -26.25
N LEU A 74 33.25 -13.31 -25.46
CA LEU A 74 34.65 -13.66 -25.66
C LEU A 74 34.98 -14.96 -24.92
N GLU A 75 35.70 -15.85 -25.57
CA GLU A 75 36.10 -17.15 -25.01
C GLU A 75 34.91 -17.93 -24.42
N PRO A 76 33.85 -18.18 -25.21
CA PRO A 76 32.66 -18.85 -24.71
C PRO A 76 32.98 -20.26 -24.20
N ALA A 77 32.42 -20.60 -23.03
CA ALA A 77 32.43 -21.94 -22.49
C ALA A 77 31.16 -22.67 -22.99
N ILE A 78 31.32 -23.57 -23.91
CA ILE A 78 30.21 -24.34 -24.52
C ILE A 78 30.43 -25.83 -24.17
N ASP A 79 29.45 -26.38 -23.44
CA ASP A 79 29.50 -27.78 -22.95
C ASP A 79 30.89 -28.13 -22.29
N GLY A 80 31.32 -27.22 -21.40
CA GLY A 80 32.59 -27.37 -20.65
C GLY A 80 33.87 -27.09 -21.44
N THR A 81 33.79 -26.86 -22.74
CA THR A 81 34.93 -26.53 -23.61
C THR A 81 35.01 -25.02 -23.83
N ARG A 82 36.18 -24.40 -23.65
CA ARG A 82 36.41 -23.01 -24.00
C ARG A 82 36.91 -22.88 -25.43
N TYR A 83 36.28 -21.95 -26.13
CA TYR A 83 36.62 -21.65 -27.54
C TYR A 83 37.18 -20.24 -27.64
N THR A 84 38.08 -20.01 -28.55
CA THR A 84 38.65 -18.68 -28.85
C THR A 84 37.78 -17.90 -29.86
N ILE A 85 36.84 -18.59 -30.50
CA ILE A 85 35.94 -18.02 -31.50
C ILE A 85 34.75 -17.37 -30.80
N PRO A 86 34.46 -16.10 -31.05
CA PRO A 86 33.40 -15.41 -30.34
C PRO A 86 32.01 -15.89 -30.77
N VAL A 87 31.09 -15.86 -29.81
CA VAL A 87 29.63 -15.95 -30.05
C VAL A 87 29.05 -14.56 -30.03
N LEU A 88 28.13 -14.25 -30.95
CA LEU A 88 27.49 -12.96 -31.08
C LEU A 88 26.03 -13.07 -30.73
N ALA A 89 25.45 -12.02 -30.09
CA ALA A 89 24.04 -11.93 -29.81
C ALA A 89 23.53 -10.50 -30.07
N THR A 90 22.30 -10.38 -30.48
CA THR A 90 21.62 -9.10 -30.74
C THR A 90 20.18 -9.16 -30.28
N THR A 91 19.58 -7.99 -30.12
CA THR A 91 18.16 -7.85 -29.83
C THR A 91 17.53 -6.88 -30.82
N LYS A 92 16.29 -7.17 -31.28
CA LYS A 92 15.50 -6.31 -32.13
C LYS A 92 14.06 -6.32 -31.70
N GLY A 93 13.37 -5.21 -31.77
CA GLY A 93 11.97 -5.18 -31.37
C GLY A 93 11.45 -3.78 -31.17
N ASN A 94 10.42 -3.68 -30.35
CA ASN A 94 9.74 -2.43 -29.99
C ASN A 94 9.48 -2.39 -28.47
N ASP A 95 8.59 -1.49 -28.05
CA ASP A 95 8.26 -1.33 -26.62
C ASP A 95 7.39 -2.45 -26.02
N LYS A 96 6.92 -3.40 -26.84
CA LYS A 96 6.05 -4.50 -26.38
C LYS A 96 6.68 -5.87 -26.54
N ASN A 97 7.31 -6.10 -27.70
CA ASN A 97 7.88 -7.39 -28.06
C ASN A 97 9.27 -7.21 -28.63
N SER A 98 10.20 -8.04 -28.20
CA SER A 98 11.56 -8.03 -28.67
C SER A 98 12.05 -9.45 -28.93
N THR A 99 12.79 -9.61 -30.00
CA THR A 99 13.43 -10.87 -30.40
C THR A 99 14.91 -10.80 -30.02
N ALA A 100 15.33 -11.70 -29.19
CA ALA A 100 16.74 -11.95 -28.87
C ALA A 100 17.27 -13.03 -29.80
N TRP A 101 18.45 -12.82 -30.33
CA TRP A 101 19.13 -13.75 -31.22
C TRP A 101 20.56 -14.00 -30.73
N ILE A 102 21.04 -15.24 -30.87
CA ILE A 102 22.42 -15.65 -30.59
C ILE A 102 22.93 -16.52 -31.74
N GLY A 103 24.19 -16.38 -32.14
CA GLY A 103 24.72 -17.17 -33.20
C GLY A 103 26.21 -17.01 -33.42
N VAL A 104 26.71 -17.75 -34.41
CA VAL A 104 28.10 -17.85 -34.78
C VAL A 104 28.29 -17.80 -36.30
N LYS A 105 29.51 -17.45 -36.73
CA LYS A 105 29.92 -17.64 -38.10
C LYS A 105 30.44 -19.08 -38.23
N THR A 106 29.61 -19.95 -38.75
CA THR A 106 29.89 -21.40 -38.80
C THR A 106 31.12 -21.74 -39.57
N SER A 107 31.54 -20.93 -40.59
CA SER A 107 32.75 -21.10 -41.34
C SER A 107 34.07 -20.93 -40.50
N ASP A 108 33.99 -20.24 -39.35
CA ASP A 108 35.13 -19.96 -38.51
C ASP A 108 35.32 -21.08 -37.45
N TRP A 109 34.38 -22.02 -37.35
CA TRP A 109 34.40 -23.11 -36.38
C TRP A 109 34.84 -24.42 -37.02
N PRO A 110 35.56 -25.31 -36.28
CA PRO A 110 35.84 -26.66 -36.72
C PRO A 110 34.52 -27.39 -37.06
N GLU A 111 34.49 -28.08 -38.20
CA GLU A 111 33.29 -28.75 -38.71
C GLU A 111 32.70 -29.73 -37.68
N GLU A 112 33.52 -30.43 -36.95
CA GLU A 112 33.20 -31.37 -35.89
C GLU A 112 32.51 -30.70 -34.68
N ASP A 113 32.79 -29.42 -34.41
CA ASP A 113 32.26 -28.66 -33.30
C ASP A 113 30.95 -27.91 -33.65
N VAL A 114 30.72 -27.57 -34.91
CA VAL A 114 29.56 -26.77 -35.36
C VAL A 114 28.26 -27.33 -34.86
N LYS A 115 28.03 -28.64 -34.99
CA LYS A 115 26.79 -29.28 -34.57
C LYS A 115 26.56 -29.19 -33.05
N LYS A 116 27.66 -29.37 -32.29
CA LYS A 116 27.67 -29.27 -30.81
C LYS A 116 27.37 -27.86 -30.36
N VAL A 117 28.08 -26.89 -30.94
CA VAL A 117 27.90 -25.47 -30.66
C VAL A 117 26.51 -25.01 -30.94
N MET A 118 25.98 -25.31 -32.12
CA MET A 118 24.58 -24.94 -32.50
C MET A 118 23.56 -25.53 -31.52
N LYS A 119 23.69 -26.77 -31.10
CA LYS A 119 22.81 -27.39 -30.11
C LYS A 119 22.86 -26.67 -28.75
N GLU A 120 24.04 -26.27 -28.31
CA GLU A 120 24.17 -25.55 -27.03
C GLU A 120 23.68 -24.09 -27.13
N LEU A 121 23.79 -23.42 -28.28
CA LEU A 121 23.21 -22.11 -28.52
C LEU A 121 21.68 -22.17 -28.47
N GLU A 122 21.07 -23.22 -29.04
CA GLU A 122 19.62 -23.47 -28.93
C GLU A 122 19.17 -23.61 -27.48
N LYS A 123 19.85 -24.45 -26.69
CA LYS A 123 19.57 -24.63 -25.25
C LYS A 123 19.77 -23.32 -24.48
N THR A 124 20.81 -22.55 -24.81
CA THR A 124 21.09 -21.27 -24.21
C THR A 124 19.93 -20.28 -24.45
N MET A 125 19.42 -20.21 -25.67
CA MET A 125 18.29 -19.33 -25.97
C MET A 125 17.00 -19.79 -25.30
N TYR A 126 16.78 -21.08 -25.22
CA TYR A 126 15.65 -21.62 -24.46
C TYR A 126 15.76 -21.26 -22.97
N GLY A 127 16.93 -21.53 -22.37
CA GLY A 127 17.20 -21.20 -20.97
C GLY A 127 17.06 -19.71 -20.68
N PHE A 128 17.53 -18.85 -21.58
CA PHE A 128 17.34 -17.41 -21.50
C PHE A 128 15.86 -17.02 -21.50
N GLY A 129 15.10 -17.57 -22.43
CA GLY A 129 13.67 -17.28 -22.54
C GLY A 129 12.90 -17.68 -21.28
N VAL A 130 13.22 -18.87 -20.71
CA VAL A 130 12.66 -19.33 -19.43
C VAL A 130 13.01 -18.37 -18.29
N LYS A 131 14.31 -18.06 -18.15
CA LYS A 131 14.81 -17.17 -17.09
C LYS A 131 14.16 -15.78 -17.16
N PHE A 132 14.09 -15.20 -18.34
CA PHE A 132 13.46 -13.89 -18.55
C PHE A 132 11.99 -13.86 -18.11
N LYS A 133 11.21 -14.88 -18.47
CA LYS A 133 9.81 -15.01 -18.03
C LYS A 133 9.69 -15.22 -16.53
N GLN A 134 10.54 -16.07 -15.96
CA GLN A 134 10.55 -16.27 -14.50
C GLN A 134 10.85 -14.98 -13.75
N ASP A 135 11.82 -14.19 -14.20
CA ASP A 135 12.17 -12.93 -13.57
C ASP A 135 11.01 -11.92 -13.64
N LYS A 136 10.31 -11.84 -14.79
CA LYS A 136 9.09 -11.02 -14.90
C LYS A 136 7.99 -11.45 -13.94
N ILE A 137 7.72 -12.74 -13.85
CA ILE A 137 6.71 -13.28 -12.93
C ILE A 137 7.14 -13.01 -11.49
N GLN A 138 8.42 -13.15 -11.17
CA GLN A 138 8.92 -12.86 -9.81
C GLN A 138 8.68 -11.40 -9.42
N VAL A 139 8.92 -10.45 -10.31
CA VAL A 139 8.61 -9.04 -10.05
C VAL A 139 7.12 -8.84 -9.73
N GLN A 140 6.22 -9.48 -10.51
CA GLN A 140 4.78 -9.39 -10.26
C GLN A 140 4.37 -10.02 -8.92
N VAL A 141 4.99 -11.14 -8.55
CA VAL A 141 4.80 -11.76 -7.23
C VAL A 141 5.23 -10.82 -6.11
N ASP A 142 6.43 -10.23 -6.24
CA ASP A 142 6.96 -9.31 -5.23
C ASP A 142 6.09 -8.07 -5.07
N GLU A 143 5.56 -7.52 -6.15
CA GLU A 143 4.60 -6.39 -6.14
C GLU A 143 3.30 -6.79 -5.45
N SER A 144 2.76 -7.98 -5.75
CA SER A 144 1.54 -8.51 -5.14
C SER A 144 1.70 -8.71 -3.63
N VAL A 145 2.84 -9.25 -3.21
CA VAL A 145 3.18 -9.41 -1.78
C VAL A 145 3.25 -8.06 -1.08
N ARG A 146 3.91 -7.06 -1.67
CA ARG A 146 3.96 -5.71 -1.10
C ARG A 146 2.58 -5.08 -0.98
N ALA A 147 1.73 -5.25 -2.00
CA ALA A 147 0.35 -4.77 -1.97
C ALA A 147 -0.46 -5.45 -0.85
N SER A 148 -0.34 -6.76 -0.70
CA SER A 148 -1.00 -7.52 0.38
C SER A 148 -0.60 -7.01 1.76
N LEU A 149 0.70 -6.83 2.02
CA LEU A 149 1.21 -6.30 3.28
C LEU A 149 0.69 -4.88 3.58
N ALA A 150 0.57 -4.04 2.55
CA ALA A 150 0.01 -2.69 2.70
C ALA A 150 -1.47 -2.74 3.10
N VAL A 151 -2.26 -3.65 2.49
CA VAL A 151 -3.67 -3.86 2.82
C VAL A 151 -3.83 -4.38 4.25
N GLU A 152 -3.04 -5.37 4.67
CA GLU A 152 -3.06 -5.90 6.03
C GLU A 152 -2.75 -4.81 7.07
N LYS A 153 -1.74 -3.99 6.83
CA LYS A 153 -1.40 -2.86 7.70
C LYS A 153 -2.54 -1.85 7.81
N GLN A 154 -3.21 -1.56 6.69
CA GLN A 154 -4.36 -0.65 6.69
C GLN A 154 -5.55 -1.26 7.45
N GLN A 155 -5.82 -2.55 7.25
CA GLN A 155 -6.86 -3.27 7.98
C GLN A 155 -6.61 -3.23 9.49
N GLN A 156 -5.39 -3.52 9.94
CA GLN A 156 -5.03 -3.45 11.36
C GLN A 156 -5.23 -2.05 11.95
N LYS A 157 -4.87 -1.01 11.19
CA LYS A 157 -5.12 0.38 11.60
C LYS A 157 -6.62 0.66 11.79
N LEU A 158 -7.46 0.22 10.84
CA LEU A 158 -8.91 0.40 10.94
C LEU A 158 -9.52 -0.37 12.11
N VAL A 159 -9.05 -1.58 12.39
CA VAL A 159 -9.47 -2.37 13.56
C VAL A 159 -9.13 -1.63 14.86
N ASN A 160 -7.93 -1.07 14.97
CA ASN A 160 -7.52 -0.31 16.16
C ASN A 160 -8.36 0.97 16.31
N GLN A 161 -8.58 1.72 15.23
CA GLN A 161 -9.45 2.90 15.25
C GLN A 161 -10.88 2.54 15.67
N ASN A 162 -11.41 1.42 15.21
CA ASN A 162 -12.75 0.98 15.61
C ASN A 162 -12.82 0.66 17.11
N LYS A 163 -11.80 0.00 17.66
CA LYS A 163 -11.69 -0.23 19.11
C LYS A 163 -11.69 1.08 19.91
N GLU A 164 -10.87 2.06 19.49
CA GLU A 164 -10.80 3.37 20.13
C GLU A 164 -12.16 4.12 20.06
N LEU A 165 -12.84 4.06 18.92
CA LEU A 165 -14.14 4.67 18.76
C LEU A 165 -15.21 4.02 19.65
N ASN A 166 -15.17 2.71 19.82
CA ASN A 166 -16.07 2.00 20.73
C ASN A 166 -15.84 2.40 22.21
N VAL A 167 -14.57 2.53 22.63
CA VAL A 167 -14.27 3.03 23.98
C VAL A 167 -14.85 4.44 24.17
N LYS A 168 -14.58 5.35 23.24
CA LYS A 168 -15.12 6.72 23.31
C LYS A 168 -16.66 6.75 23.32
N LEU A 169 -17.30 5.84 22.61
CA LEU A 169 -18.75 5.73 22.62
C LEU A 169 -19.29 5.31 23.99
N GLU A 170 -18.64 4.34 24.63
CA GLU A 170 -19.03 3.91 25.99
C GLU A 170 -18.77 5.01 27.04
N ASP A 171 -17.67 5.72 26.95
CA ASP A 171 -17.37 6.85 27.84
C ASP A 171 -18.41 7.96 27.67
N ASN A 172 -18.80 8.31 26.43
CA ASN A 172 -19.82 9.30 26.16
C ASN A 172 -21.21 8.89 26.71
N LYS A 173 -21.54 7.58 26.63
CA LYS A 173 -22.77 7.07 27.24
C LYS A 173 -22.78 7.23 28.77
N ARG A 174 -21.65 6.94 29.41
CA ARG A 174 -21.51 7.12 30.88
C ARG A 174 -21.64 8.59 31.28
N GLU A 175 -20.94 9.47 30.55
CA GLU A 175 -21.02 10.91 30.78
C GLU A 175 -22.47 11.42 30.62
N LYS A 176 -23.19 10.95 29.61
CA LYS A 176 -24.60 11.30 29.41
C LYS A 176 -25.45 10.91 30.65
N ILE A 177 -25.30 9.71 31.17
CA ILE A 177 -26.03 9.25 32.37
C ILE A 177 -25.73 10.16 33.56
N GLN A 178 -24.45 10.48 33.81
CA GLN A 178 -24.03 11.36 34.91
C GLN A 178 -24.62 12.78 34.77
N LEU A 179 -24.65 13.31 33.55
CA LEU A 179 -25.27 14.61 33.27
C LEU A 179 -26.80 14.59 33.49
N GLU A 180 -27.46 13.51 33.10
CA GLU A 180 -28.89 13.32 33.33
C GLU A 180 -29.24 13.26 34.84
N GLU A 181 -28.44 12.52 35.63
CA GLU A 181 -28.55 12.47 37.09
C GLU A 181 -28.31 13.84 37.73
N SER A 182 -27.24 14.55 37.28
CA SER A 182 -26.90 15.88 37.77
C SER A 182 -28.00 16.90 37.45
N LEU A 183 -28.64 16.80 36.29
CA LEU A 183 -29.74 17.65 35.87
C LEU A 183 -30.96 17.43 36.77
N GLU A 184 -31.31 16.17 37.06
CA GLU A 184 -32.42 15.83 37.95
C GLU A 184 -32.19 16.32 39.37
N ASN A 185 -30.98 16.13 39.92
CA ASN A 185 -30.62 16.65 41.24
C ASN A 185 -30.75 18.17 41.30
N ASN A 186 -30.28 18.88 40.30
CA ASN A 186 -30.39 20.33 40.19
C ASN A 186 -31.87 20.79 40.14
N ARG A 187 -32.70 20.05 39.42
CA ARG A 187 -34.15 20.31 39.36
C ARG A 187 -34.80 20.18 40.75
N LEU A 188 -34.49 19.13 41.48
CA LEU A 188 -34.99 18.90 42.82
C LEU A 188 -34.54 19.98 43.83
N GLU A 189 -33.26 20.36 43.74
CA GLU A 189 -32.71 21.45 44.56
C GLU A 189 -33.38 22.79 44.23
N TYR A 190 -33.62 23.08 42.98
CA TYR A 190 -34.33 24.29 42.56
C TYR A 190 -35.76 24.35 43.13
N GLU A 191 -36.50 23.25 43.09
CA GLU A 191 -37.85 23.16 43.67
C GLU A 191 -37.81 23.35 45.19
N ASP A 192 -36.84 22.77 45.88
CA ASP A 192 -36.66 22.95 47.35
C ASP A 192 -36.34 24.40 47.71
N LEU A 193 -35.45 25.04 46.95
CA LEU A 193 -35.14 26.47 47.11
C LEU A 193 -36.36 27.36 46.91
N LEU A 194 -37.20 27.10 45.92
CA LEU A 194 -38.44 27.86 45.73
C LEU A 194 -39.38 27.73 46.95
N LYS A 195 -39.53 26.52 47.52
CA LYS A 195 -40.34 26.31 48.73
C LYS A 195 -39.75 27.06 49.92
N LYS A 196 -38.44 27.06 50.10
CA LYS A 196 -37.73 27.78 51.16
C LYS A 196 -37.91 29.31 51.00
N ILE A 197 -37.86 29.84 49.78
CA ILE A 197 -38.09 31.25 49.52
C ILE A 197 -39.54 31.63 49.90
N GLU A 198 -40.52 30.83 49.53
CA GLU A 198 -41.93 31.08 49.89
C GLU A 198 -42.14 31.05 51.42
N GLN A 199 -41.59 30.03 52.09
CA GLN A 199 -41.63 29.94 53.55
C GLN A 199 -40.97 31.15 54.20
N ASN A 200 -39.82 31.57 53.70
CA ASN A 200 -39.11 32.75 54.25
C ASN A 200 -39.90 34.02 54.06
N LYS A 201 -40.59 34.22 52.91
CA LYS A 201 -41.47 35.33 52.65
C LYS A 201 -42.64 35.34 53.63
N HIS A 202 -43.27 34.21 53.87
CA HIS A 202 -44.33 34.06 54.88
C HIS A 202 -43.87 34.43 56.29
N ASN A 203 -42.65 33.99 56.65
CA ASN A 203 -42.06 34.33 57.97
C ASN A 203 -41.75 35.83 58.05
N GLN A 204 -41.27 36.47 57.00
CA GLN A 204 -41.01 37.93 56.92
C GLN A 204 -42.31 38.71 57.14
N ASP A 205 -43.41 38.31 56.46
CA ASP A 205 -44.71 38.94 56.61
C ASP A 205 -45.24 38.82 58.06
N SER A 206 -45.07 37.65 58.65
CA SER A 206 -45.48 37.38 60.01
C SER A 206 -44.71 38.23 61.02
N ILE A 207 -43.37 38.33 60.85
CA ILE A 207 -42.51 39.20 61.70
C ILE A 207 -42.84 40.69 61.52
N SER A 208 -43.13 41.12 60.29
CA SER A 208 -43.57 42.48 60.02
C SER A 208 -44.83 42.86 60.73
N LEU A 209 -45.86 41.98 60.66
CA LEU A 209 -47.15 42.16 61.40
C LEU A 209 -46.95 42.20 62.90
N ALA A 210 -46.14 41.29 63.45
CA ALA A 210 -45.79 41.31 64.87
C ALA A 210 -45.06 42.61 65.30
N GLY A 211 -44.15 43.07 64.45
CA GLY A 211 -43.47 44.34 64.64
C GLY A 211 -44.41 45.57 64.69
N GLU A 212 -45.42 45.62 63.83
CA GLU A 212 -46.43 46.63 63.83
C GLU A 212 -47.30 46.60 65.11
N GLN A 213 -47.67 45.40 65.55
CA GLN A 213 -48.41 45.26 66.80
C GLN A 213 -47.62 45.75 68.02
N ILE A 214 -46.35 45.35 68.09
CA ILE A 214 -45.46 45.81 69.16
C ILE A 214 -45.31 47.34 69.14
N ARG A 215 -45.21 47.98 67.99
CA ARG A 215 -45.15 49.45 67.88
C ARG A 215 -46.44 50.10 68.42
N LYS A 216 -47.60 49.59 68.03
CA LYS A 216 -48.89 50.08 68.55
C LYS A 216 -49.02 49.98 70.05
N VAL A 217 -48.63 48.81 70.61
CA VAL A 217 -48.60 48.63 72.05
C VAL A 217 -47.59 49.58 72.74
N THR A 218 -46.41 49.77 72.17
CA THR A 218 -45.40 50.67 72.67
C THR A 218 -45.94 52.13 72.68
N GLU A 219 -46.59 52.59 71.66
CA GLU A 219 -47.18 53.95 71.61
C GLU A 219 -48.32 54.08 72.67
N MET A 220 -49.14 53.08 72.83
CA MET A 220 -50.17 53.09 73.89
C MET A 220 -49.58 53.21 75.31
N HIS A 221 -48.43 52.50 75.55
CA HIS A 221 -47.74 52.57 76.85
C HIS A 221 -47.13 53.95 77.06
N LYS A 222 -46.53 54.57 76.03
CA LYS A 222 -46.00 55.94 76.08
C LYS A 222 -47.10 56.98 76.35
N GLU A 223 -48.31 56.84 75.76
CA GLU A 223 -49.42 57.71 76.07
C GLU A 223 -49.96 57.55 77.52
N LYS A 224 -50.04 56.31 78.00
CA LYS A 224 -50.40 56.08 79.44
C LYS A 224 -49.32 56.68 80.37
N LEU A 225 -48.05 56.58 80.05
CA LEU A 225 -46.98 57.22 80.89
C LEU A 225 -47.15 58.73 80.95
N LYS A 226 -47.51 59.38 79.82
CA LYS A 226 -47.76 60.86 79.76
C LYS A 226 -48.97 61.27 80.61
N LYS A 227 -49.94 60.41 80.88
CA LYS A 227 -51.17 60.68 81.68
C LYS A 227 -50.94 60.49 83.15
N VAL A 228 -49.91 59.94 83.61
CA VAL A 228 -49.57 59.66 85.05
C VAL A 228 -48.62 60.73 85.62
N ASN A 229 -48.07 61.62 84.82
CA ASN A 229 -47.33 62.83 85.18
C ASN A 229 -48.28 64.01 85.03
#